data_2ed387fe381599296e3c6698c4bc69e0
#
_entry.id   2ed387fe381599296e3c6698c4bc69e0
#
_cell.length_a   1.000
_cell.length_b   1.000
_cell.length_c   1.000
_cell.angle_alpha   90.00
_cell.angle_beta   90.00
_cell.angle_gamma   90.00
#
_symmetry.space_group_name_H-M   'P 1'
#
loop_
_entity.id
_entity.type
_entity.pdbx_description
1 polymer ?
#
loop_
_entity_poly.entity_id
_entity_poly.type
_entity_poly.pdbx_seq_one_letter_code
_entity_poly.pdbx_strand_id
1 'polypeptide(L)'
;MDLTKDYKKMVILLKAFSFGMKNMRITQSYNGTVSHKPHWYNSKNYADYPIDIAGIDAGREPYYAPVDMKVVAIIGIGTSVTNTIWLVATEKCNTPSGVFKPFIMLTHWNDSDPYIKNLKVGSIVKMGSPICEEGVDGATANHLHLVCGNALRGCGNGFIQNSNGKWVSKGYCLKPEEVMFIDKEFTNILSTNDLTFKDKPKEERTTSFLGSKGYLTLGDSGDNVNKIALFMKKNFPAYTSKKALGSYYGKYIKASITEFQKRTGLLADGNIGPITLAKLKEYGFQE
;
A
#
# COMPACT_ATOMS: atom_id res chain seq x y z
N MET A 1 -23.57 -16.90 -9.73
CA MET A 1 -22.47 -16.22 -8.98
C MET A 1 -22.16 -14.94 -9.72
N ASP A 2 -22.38 -13.79 -9.11
CA ASP A 2 -22.18 -12.48 -9.78
C ASP A 2 -20.72 -12.06 -9.60
N LEU A 3 -19.88 -12.45 -10.55
CA LEU A 3 -18.43 -12.18 -10.56
C LEU A 3 -18.10 -10.67 -10.48
N THR A 4 -19.04 -9.80 -10.85
CA THR A 4 -18.85 -8.34 -10.79
C THR A 4 -18.94 -7.81 -9.35
N LYS A 5 -19.78 -8.40 -8.51
CA LYS A 5 -19.89 -8.07 -7.08
C LYS A 5 -18.68 -8.58 -6.30
N ASP A 6 -18.19 -9.78 -6.62
CA ASP A 6 -17.04 -10.37 -5.96
C ASP A 6 -15.75 -9.61 -6.33
N TYR A 7 -15.61 -9.17 -7.57
CA TYR A 7 -14.49 -8.32 -8.00
C TYR A 7 -14.50 -6.95 -7.30
N LYS A 8 -15.66 -6.28 -7.22
CA LYS A 8 -15.79 -5.01 -6.50
C LYS A 8 -15.44 -5.15 -5.02
N LYS A 9 -15.88 -6.23 -4.38
CA LYS A 9 -15.58 -6.53 -2.97
C LYS A 9 -14.10 -6.82 -2.74
N MET A 10 -13.43 -7.49 -3.69
CA MET A 10 -11.98 -7.75 -3.64
C MET A 10 -11.19 -6.45 -3.79
N VAL A 11 -11.61 -5.54 -4.65
CA VAL A 11 -10.96 -4.23 -4.85
C VAL A 11 -11.05 -3.37 -3.59
N ILE A 12 -12.16 -3.42 -2.85
CA ILE A 12 -12.35 -2.68 -1.58
C ILE A 12 -11.42 -3.21 -0.48
N LEU A 13 -11.02 -4.49 -0.54
CA LEU A 13 -10.11 -5.10 0.44
C LEU A 13 -8.62 -4.81 0.16
N LEU A 14 -8.29 -4.33 -1.04
CA LEU A 14 -6.90 -4.01 -1.38
C LEU A 14 -6.55 -2.62 -0.87
N LYS A 15 -5.36 -2.51 -0.27
CA LYS A 15 -4.83 -1.21 0.17
C LYS A 15 -4.72 -0.26 -1.01
N ALA A 16 -5.18 0.97 -0.83
CA ALA A 16 -5.00 2.03 -1.79
C ALA A 16 -3.53 2.45 -1.85
N PHE A 17 -2.99 2.61 -3.06
CA PHE A 17 -1.65 3.12 -3.25
C PHE A 17 -1.70 4.64 -3.32
N SER A 18 -1.25 5.31 -2.26
CA SER A 18 -1.36 6.76 -2.11
C SER A 18 -0.01 7.45 -2.25
N PHE A 19 -0.02 8.77 -2.44
CA PHE A 19 1.17 9.59 -2.44
C PHE A 19 1.84 9.55 -1.05
N GLY A 20 3.18 9.49 -1.02
CA GLY A 20 3.93 9.16 0.20
C GLY A 20 4.53 10.33 0.97
N MET A 21 4.27 11.60 0.63
CA MET A 21 4.74 12.75 1.41
C MET A 21 3.61 13.39 2.20
N LYS A 22 3.94 13.94 3.38
CA LYS A 22 2.98 14.69 4.20
C LYS A 22 2.58 16.01 3.59
N ASN A 23 3.54 16.70 2.96
CA ASN A 23 3.28 17.92 2.21
C ASN A 23 3.65 17.67 0.75
N MET A 24 2.70 17.92 -0.14
CA MET A 24 2.87 17.68 -1.56
C MET A 24 2.96 19.00 -2.30
N ARG A 25 4.16 19.31 -2.78
CA ARG A 25 4.40 20.34 -3.76
C ARG A 25 5.02 19.68 -4.97
N ILE A 26 4.32 19.63 -6.08
CA ILE A 26 4.90 19.26 -7.36
C ILE A 26 5.58 20.51 -7.91
N THR A 27 6.90 20.48 -7.97
CA THR A 27 7.71 21.62 -8.47
C THR A 27 7.87 21.55 -9.99
N GLN A 28 7.85 20.35 -10.56
CA GLN A 28 7.85 20.14 -12.01
C GLN A 28 7.01 18.90 -12.35
N SER A 29 6.07 19.03 -13.29
CA SER A 29 5.31 17.91 -13.84
C SER A 29 6.03 17.25 -15.02
N TYR A 30 5.56 16.08 -15.45
CA TYR A 30 6.07 15.39 -16.64
C TYR A 30 5.78 16.15 -17.95
N ASN A 31 4.92 17.16 -17.91
CA ASN A 31 4.69 18.10 -19.00
C ASN A 31 5.70 19.27 -18.99
N GLY A 32 6.63 19.28 -18.06
CA GLY A 32 7.59 20.35 -17.85
C GLY A 32 8.52 20.58 -19.05
N THR A 33 8.96 21.82 -19.20
CA THR A 33 9.77 22.25 -20.35
C THR A 33 11.28 22.15 -20.11
N VAL A 34 11.72 21.95 -18.86
CA VAL A 34 13.14 22.03 -18.49
C VAL A 34 13.80 20.65 -18.59
N SER A 35 13.56 19.76 -17.63
CA SER A 35 14.23 18.44 -17.54
C SER A 35 13.34 17.25 -17.82
N HIS A 36 12.00 17.41 -17.78
CA HIS A 36 11.02 16.34 -17.97
C HIS A 36 10.46 16.27 -19.41
N LYS A 37 11.32 16.54 -20.40
CA LYS A 37 10.89 16.44 -21.80
C LYS A 37 10.72 14.98 -22.21
N PRO A 38 9.60 14.62 -22.90
CA PRO A 38 9.36 13.24 -23.37
C PRO A 38 10.43 12.65 -24.29
N HIS A 39 11.45 13.44 -24.68
CA HIS A 39 12.40 13.10 -25.72
C HIS A 39 13.75 12.54 -25.26
N TRP A 40 14.00 12.43 -23.97
CA TRP A 40 15.33 12.03 -23.50
C TRP A 40 15.60 10.53 -23.61
N TYR A 41 14.57 9.72 -23.85
CA TYR A 41 14.71 8.28 -24.04
C TYR A 41 14.20 7.88 -25.41
N ASN A 42 15.10 7.99 -26.39
CA ASN A 42 14.86 7.70 -27.80
C ASN A 42 14.79 6.18 -28.06
N SER A 43 13.97 5.47 -27.33
CA SER A 43 13.63 4.08 -27.61
C SER A 43 12.11 3.91 -27.60
N LYS A 44 11.63 3.45 -28.66
CA LYS A 44 10.30 3.35 -29.24
C LYS A 44 9.10 2.99 -28.32
N ASN A 45 9.18 2.85 -27.00
CA ASN A 45 8.06 2.35 -26.21
C ASN A 45 8.04 2.73 -24.72
N TYR A 46 8.83 3.68 -24.20
CA TYR A 46 8.83 4.01 -22.78
C TYR A 46 8.72 5.53 -22.59
N ALA A 47 7.50 5.99 -22.35
CA ALA A 47 7.30 7.31 -21.78
C ALA A 47 7.48 7.17 -20.26
N ASP A 48 8.53 7.78 -19.72
CA ASP A 48 8.59 8.07 -18.29
C ASP A 48 7.73 9.30 -18.05
N TYR A 49 6.94 9.27 -16.98
CA TYR A 49 6.13 10.41 -16.56
C TYR A 49 6.67 10.92 -15.21
N PRO A 50 7.91 11.47 -15.18
CA PRO A 50 8.53 11.92 -13.95
C PRO A 50 7.85 13.15 -13.40
N ILE A 51 7.82 13.26 -12.08
CA ILE A 51 7.49 14.50 -11.37
C ILE A 51 8.57 14.81 -10.36
N ASP A 52 8.88 16.09 -10.18
CA ASP A 52 9.68 16.56 -9.08
C ASP A 52 8.78 17.01 -7.95
N ILE A 53 9.03 16.48 -6.75
CA ILE A 53 8.21 16.67 -5.57
C ILE A 53 9.05 17.26 -4.44
N ALA A 54 8.51 18.23 -3.73
CA ALA A 54 9.15 18.87 -2.58
C ALA A 54 8.13 19.15 -1.48
N GLY A 55 8.62 19.29 -0.25
CA GLY A 55 7.84 19.69 0.90
C GLY A 55 7.60 21.20 1.03
N ILE A 56 7.33 21.66 2.27
CA ILE A 56 6.96 23.06 2.56
C ILE A 56 8.16 24.00 2.55
N ASP A 57 9.27 23.57 3.10
CA ASP A 57 10.43 24.43 3.44
C ASP A 57 11.72 23.98 2.76
N ALA A 58 12.81 24.66 3.13
CA ALA A 58 14.17 24.29 2.72
C ALA A 58 14.71 23.04 3.45
N GLY A 59 13.88 22.42 4.29
CA GLY A 59 14.18 21.15 4.95
C GLY A 59 14.14 19.98 3.99
N ARG A 60 14.29 18.80 4.53
CA ARG A 60 14.23 17.56 3.79
C ARG A 60 13.06 16.75 4.29
N GLU A 61 11.97 16.73 3.53
CA GLU A 61 10.81 15.92 3.89
C GLU A 61 11.00 14.46 3.49
N PRO A 62 10.65 13.52 4.38
CA PRO A 62 10.70 12.11 4.03
C PRO A 62 9.55 11.69 3.10
N TYR A 63 9.85 10.77 2.19
CA TYR A 63 8.86 10.01 1.46
C TYR A 63 8.58 8.70 2.22
N TYR A 64 7.34 8.45 2.55
CA TYR A 64 6.88 7.29 3.30
C TYR A 64 6.34 6.19 2.38
N ALA A 65 6.57 4.95 2.73
CA ALA A 65 6.02 3.81 2.01
C ALA A 65 4.49 3.79 2.09
N PRO A 66 3.76 3.93 0.98
CA PRO A 66 2.29 3.94 0.99
C PRO A 66 1.67 2.59 1.30
N VAL A 67 2.42 1.52 1.09
CA VAL A 67 2.12 0.12 1.42
C VAL A 67 3.43 -0.58 1.77
N ASP A 68 3.42 -1.85 2.16
CA ASP A 68 4.65 -2.62 2.29
C ASP A 68 5.35 -2.72 0.93
N MET A 69 6.61 -2.27 0.87
CA MET A 69 7.38 -2.19 -0.38
C MET A 69 8.71 -2.92 -0.26
N LYS A 70 9.08 -3.65 -1.31
CA LYS A 70 10.37 -4.34 -1.42
C LYS A 70 11.35 -3.47 -2.20
N VAL A 71 12.53 -3.23 -1.64
CA VAL A 71 13.65 -2.61 -2.34
C VAL A 71 14.18 -3.55 -3.42
N VAL A 72 14.22 -3.09 -4.66
CA VAL A 72 14.69 -3.88 -5.81
C VAL A 72 15.99 -3.37 -6.40
N ALA A 73 16.32 -2.09 -6.19
CA ALA A 73 17.63 -1.53 -6.51
C ALA A 73 17.93 -0.31 -5.63
N ILE A 74 19.21 -0.10 -5.34
CA ILE A 74 19.80 1.12 -4.77
C ILE A 74 21.05 1.38 -5.57
N ILE A 75 21.21 2.55 -6.13
CA ILE A 75 22.38 2.96 -6.91
C ILE A 75 22.81 4.38 -6.54
N GLY A 76 24.03 4.72 -6.86
CA GLY A 76 24.57 6.08 -6.74
C GLY A 76 25.49 6.26 -5.54
N ILE A 77 25.20 5.67 -4.40
CA ILE A 77 25.93 5.92 -3.12
C ILE A 77 27.43 5.95 -3.31
N GLY A 78 28.05 7.09 -2.98
CA GLY A 78 29.50 7.27 -3.07
C GLY A 78 30.05 7.25 -4.50
N THR A 79 29.23 7.45 -5.52
CA THR A 79 29.64 7.45 -6.93
C THR A 79 29.26 8.75 -7.63
N SER A 80 29.62 8.92 -8.91
CA SER A 80 29.16 10.03 -9.75
C SER A 80 27.77 9.81 -10.37
N VAL A 81 27.14 8.69 -10.08
CA VAL A 81 25.77 8.39 -10.53
C VAL A 81 24.79 8.92 -9.50
N THR A 82 23.78 9.66 -9.95
CA THR A 82 22.73 10.20 -9.08
C THR A 82 22.06 9.13 -8.23
N ASN A 83 21.95 9.39 -6.95
CA ASN A 83 21.35 8.49 -5.97
C ASN A 83 19.91 8.16 -6.31
N THR A 84 19.63 6.89 -6.41
CA THR A 84 18.29 6.39 -6.79
C THR A 84 17.95 5.11 -6.04
N ILE A 85 16.72 5.04 -5.55
CA ILE A 85 16.15 3.82 -4.96
C ILE A 85 14.89 3.41 -5.70
N TRP A 86 14.76 2.11 -5.94
CA TRP A 86 13.59 1.50 -6.57
C TRP A 86 12.90 0.54 -5.64
N LEU A 87 11.59 0.71 -5.52
CA LEU A 87 10.76 -0.14 -4.68
C LEU A 87 9.53 -0.64 -5.44
N VAL A 88 9.13 -1.86 -5.13
CA VAL A 88 7.92 -2.50 -5.68
C VAL A 88 7.01 -2.87 -4.51
N ALA A 89 5.73 -2.58 -4.61
CA ALA A 89 4.75 -3.05 -3.62
C ALA A 89 4.83 -4.57 -3.45
N THR A 90 4.75 -5.08 -2.23
CA THR A 90 4.80 -6.54 -1.99
C THR A 90 3.59 -7.26 -2.56
N GLU A 91 2.42 -6.57 -2.58
CA GLU A 91 1.15 -7.09 -3.03
C GLU A 91 0.51 -6.19 -4.10
N LYS A 92 -0.55 -6.68 -4.75
CA LYS A 92 -1.39 -5.84 -5.60
C LYS A 92 -2.10 -4.79 -4.75
N CYS A 93 -2.24 -3.59 -5.31
CA CYS A 93 -2.88 -2.45 -4.67
C CYS A 93 -4.04 -1.94 -5.54
N ASN A 94 -4.99 -1.27 -4.90
CA ASN A 94 -5.97 -0.46 -5.58
C ASN A 94 -5.31 0.86 -6.00
N THR A 95 -5.36 1.20 -7.27
CA THR A 95 -4.81 2.43 -7.85
C THR A 95 -5.90 3.16 -8.65
N PRO A 96 -5.73 4.45 -8.96
CA PRO A 96 -6.70 5.20 -9.78
C PRO A 96 -7.03 4.56 -11.14
N SER A 97 -6.12 3.80 -11.73
CA SER A 97 -6.31 3.13 -13.03
C SER A 97 -6.59 1.64 -12.93
N GLY A 98 -6.75 1.08 -11.72
CA GLY A 98 -7.11 -0.32 -11.51
C GLY A 98 -6.27 -1.04 -10.47
N VAL A 99 -6.33 -2.37 -10.48
CA VAL A 99 -5.65 -3.23 -9.51
C VAL A 99 -4.40 -3.83 -10.12
N PHE A 100 -3.24 -3.39 -9.64
CA PHE A 100 -1.95 -3.94 -10.04
C PHE A 100 -0.91 -3.82 -8.91
N LYS A 101 0.32 -4.23 -9.18
CA LYS A 101 1.45 -4.14 -8.26
C LYS A 101 2.27 -2.89 -8.63
N PRO A 102 2.13 -1.77 -7.86
CA PRO A 102 2.84 -0.55 -8.19
C PRO A 102 4.34 -0.65 -7.91
N PHE A 103 5.13 0.14 -8.65
CA PHE A 103 6.50 0.47 -8.31
C PHE A 103 6.67 1.98 -8.20
N ILE A 104 7.67 2.40 -7.46
CA ILE A 104 8.18 3.77 -7.43
C ILE A 104 9.70 3.77 -7.56
N MET A 105 10.23 4.83 -8.17
CA MET A 105 11.62 5.20 -8.20
C MET A 105 11.74 6.60 -7.57
N LEU A 106 12.65 6.75 -6.63
CA LEU A 106 12.94 8.03 -5.97
C LEU A 106 14.41 8.36 -6.17
N THR A 107 14.68 9.54 -6.69
CA THR A 107 16.03 10.02 -7.04
C THR A 107 16.34 11.32 -6.33
N HIS A 108 17.63 11.68 -6.25
CA HIS A 108 18.21 12.89 -5.66
C HIS A 108 18.38 12.90 -4.12
N TRP A 109 18.00 11.83 -3.39
CA TRP A 109 18.35 11.74 -1.97
C TRP A 109 19.88 11.71 -1.78
N ASN A 110 20.37 12.20 -0.64
CA ASN A 110 21.82 12.35 -0.41
C ASN A 110 22.46 11.09 0.16
N ASP A 111 23.78 10.91 -0.03
CA ASP A 111 24.56 9.81 0.57
C ASP A 111 24.42 9.74 2.10
N SER A 112 24.16 10.87 2.74
CA SER A 112 23.97 10.98 4.19
C SER A 112 22.54 10.70 4.65
N ASP A 113 21.62 10.32 3.74
CA ASP A 113 20.21 10.04 4.07
C ASP A 113 20.10 9.02 5.21
N PRO A 114 19.43 9.38 6.32
CA PRO A 114 19.39 8.53 7.51
C PRO A 114 18.59 7.25 7.32
N TYR A 115 17.65 7.24 6.38
CA TYR A 115 16.73 6.10 6.15
C TYR A 115 17.35 5.07 5.22
N ILE A 116 18.09 5.50 4.21
CA ILE A 116 18.76 4.62 3.24
C ILE A 116 19.85 3.75 3.88
N LYS A 117 20.57 4.25 4.88
CA LYS A 117 21.72 3.55 5.51
C LYS A 117 21.46 2.11 5.89
N ASN A 118 20.23 1.78 6.28
CA ASN A 118 19.83 0.46 6.74
C ASN A 118 19.12 -0.37 5.67
N LEU A 119 18.92 0.19 4.48
CA LEU A 119 18.24 -0.49 3.39
C LEU A 119 19.26 -1.20 2.49
N LYS A 120 18.87 -2.34 2.01
CA LYS A 120 19.58 -3.13 0.99
C LYS A 120 18.59 -3.73 0.01
N VAL A 121 19.07 -4.14 -1.14
CA VAL A 121 18.23 -4.88 -2.10
C VAL A 121 17.63 -6.09 -1.41
N GLY A 122 16.31 -6.25 -1.50
CA GLY A 122 15.52 -7.27 -0.82
C GLY A 122 14.88 -6.81 0.50
N SER A 123 15.30 -5.68 1.10
CA SER A 123 14.66 -5.13 2.30
C SER A 123 13.17 -4.85 2.05
N ILE A 124 12.34 -5.06 3.09
CA ILE A 124 10.93 -4.68 3.09
C ILE A 124 10.78 -3.42 3.94
N VAL A 125 10.37 -2.32 3.31
CA VAL A 125 9.97 -1.10 3.99
C VAL A 125 8.49 -1.21 4.30
N LYS A 126 8.13 -1.14 5.57
CA LYS A 126 6.75 -1.28 6.02
C LYS A 126 5.93 -0.03 5.71
N MET A 127 4.66 -0.21 5.44
CA MET A 127 3.70 0.89 5.24
C MET A 127 3.83 1.94 6.36
N GLY A 128 3.90 3.21 5.98
CA GLY A 128 4.07 4.34 6.91
C GLY A 128 5.49 4.56 7.41
N SER A 129 6.47 3.70 7.05
CA SER A 129 7.89 3.95 7.35
C SER A 129 8.53 4.84 6.30
N PRO A 130 9.47 5.73 6.68
CA PRO A 130 10.20 6.54 5.71
C PRO A 130 11.11 5.66 4.84
N ILE A 131 11.22 6.04 3.56
CA ILE A 131 12.09 5.38 2.57
C ILE A 131 13.38 6.17 2.41
N CYS A 132 13.27 7.43 2.08
CA CYS A 132 14.33 8.43 1.92
C CYS A 132 13.75 9.83 2.14
N GLU A 133 14.61 10.83 2.23
CA GLU A 133 14.20 12.23 2.29
C GLU A 133 14.64 12.99 1.04
N GLU A 134 14.09 14.18 0.82
CA GLU A 134 14.53 15.10 -0.21
C GLU A 134 16.04 15.34 -0.16
N GLY A 135 16.66 15.51 -1.31
CA GLY A 135 18.07 15.78 -1.38
C GLY A 135 18.45 16.62 -2.60
N VAL A 136 19.74 16.77 -2.78
CA VAL A 136 20.35 17.58 -3.86
C VAL A 136 21.36 16.79 -4.68
N ASP A 137 21.41 15.46 -4.53
CA ASP A 137 22.35 14.67 -5.30
C ASP A 137 22.01 14.71 -6.80
N GLY A 138 22.87 15.32 -7.59
CA GLY A 138 22.62 15.58 -9.01
C GLY A 138 21.54 16.63 -9.29
N ALA A 139 21.17 17.47 -8.31
CA ALA A 139 20.14 18.49 -8.42
C ALA A 139 20.59 19.83 -7.84
N THR A 140 19.86 20.92 -8.16
CA THR A 140 20.19 22.29 -7.71
C THR A 140 19.44 22.72 -6.46
N ALA A 141 18.36 22.02 -6.10
CA ALA A 141 17.53 22.31 -4.93
C ALA A 141 17.01 21.00 -4.35
N ASN A 142 16.67 21.01 -3.06
CA ASN A 142 16.07 19.84 -2.39
C ASN A 142 14.76 19.44 -3.07
N HIS A 143 14.72 18.22 -3.56
CA HIS A 143 13.50 17.57 -4.06
C HIS A 143 13.74 16.06 -4.22
N LEU A 144 12.68 15.33 -4.49
CA LEU A 144 12.75 13.97 -5.01
C LEU A 144 12.18 13.94 -6.42
N HIS A 145 12.92 13.36 -7.34
CA HIS A 145 12.43 13.01 -8.66
C HIS A 145 11.74 11.64 -8.55
N LEU A 146 10.45 11.59 -8.89
CA LEU A 146 9.62 10.41 -8.73
C LEU A 146 9.15 9.89 -10.09
N VAL A 147 9.36 8.61 -10.33
CA VAL A 147 8.76 7.84 -11.42
C VAL A 147 7.99 6.66 -10.83
N CYS A 148 6.85 6.31 -11.41
CA CYS A 148 6.03 5.21 -10.95
C CYS A 148 5.40 4.42 -12.09
N GLY A 149 4.82 3.26 -11.78
CA GLY A 149 4.17 2.43 -12.78
C GLY A 149 3.73 1.06 -12.27
N ASN A 150 3.46 0.16 -13.21
CA ASN A 150 2.96 -1.19 -12.95
C ASN A 150 4.08 -2.23 -13.07
N ALA A 151 4.44 -2.84 -11.96
CA ALA A 151 5.50 -3.85 -11.87
C ALA A 151 5.14 -5.22 -12.48
N LEU A 152 3.88 -5.53 -12.72
CA LEU A 152 3.44 -6.86 -13.17
C LEU A 152 3.63 -7.11 -14.68
N ARG A 153 3.87 -6.06 -15.46
CA ARG A 153 3.97 -6.18 -16.92
C ARG A 153 5.41 -6.27 -17.43
N GLY A 154 6.27 -7.06 -16.79
CA GLY A 154 7.61 -7.32 -17.32
C GLY A 154 8.76 -6.90 -16.43
N CYS A 155 8.48 -6.53 -15.20
CA CYS A 155 9.48 -6.25 -14.19
C CYS A 155 9.91 -7.54 -13.48
N GLY A 156 10.59 -8.38 -14.15
CA GLY A 156 11.56 -9.24 -13.50
C GLY A 156 12.40 -8.39 -12.56
N ASN A 157 13.43 -8.10 -12.39
CA ASN A 157 14.12 -7.17 -11.49
C ASN A 157 13.90 -5.67 -11.79
N GLY A 158 12.84 -5.28 -12.47
CA GLY A 158 12.38 -3.91 -12.63
C GLY A 158 13.19 -3.01 -13.54
N PHE A 159 14.50 -3.22 -13.70
CA PHE A 159 15.39 -2.26 -14.35
C PHE A 159 16.50 -2.93 -15.12
N ILE A 160 16.89 -2.31 -16.25
CA ILE A 160 18.07 -2.68 -17.05
C ILE A 160 18.96 -1.46 -17.23
N GLN A 161 20.24 -1.68 -17.37
CA GLN A 161 21.11 -0.68 -17.97
C GLN A 161 20.90 -0.66 -19.48
N ASN A 162 20.67 0.53 -20.03
CA ASN A 162 20.69 0.71 -21.48
C ASN A 162 22.14 0.71 -22.00
N SER A 163 22.31 0.84 -23.31
CA SER A 163 23.64 0.86 -23.98
C SER A 163 24.57 1.99 -23.48
N ASN A 164 24.03 3.00 -22.82
CA ASN A 164 24.76 4.14 -22.26
C ASN A 164 25.01 3.99 -20.74
N GLY A 165 24.79 2.79 -20.18
CA GLY A 165 24.98 2.53 -18.76
C GLY A 165 23.91 3.13 -17.84
N LYS A 166 22.88 3.79 -18.38
CA LYS A 166 21.79 4.34 -17.58
C LYS A 166 20.77 3.26 -17.25
N TRP A 167 20.35 3.25 -16.00
CA TRP A 167 19.25 2.39 -15.54
C TRP A 167 17.92 2.89 -16.09
N VAL A 168 17.19 2.03 -16.75
CA VAL A 168 15.86 2.31 -17.30
C VAL A 168 14.88 1.25 -16.81
N SER A 169 13.68 1.70 -16.51
CA SER A 169 12.60 0.80 -16.10
C SER A 169 12.21 -0.14 -17.24
N LYS A 170 12.20 -1.46 -16.98
CA LYS A 170 11.55 -2.44 -17.85
C LYS A 170 10.04 -2.49 -17.65
N GLY A 171 9.54 -1.82 -16.61
CA GLY A 171 8.13 -1.75 -16.31
C GLY A 171 7.43 -0.71 -17.17
N TYR A 172 6.12 -0.82 -17.22
CA TYR A 172 5.31 0.23 -17.77
C TYR A 172 5.25 1.38 -16.78
N CYS A 173 5.97 2.46 -17.08
CA CYS A 173 5.77 3.74 -16.41
C CYS A 173 4.35 4.23 -16.72
N LEU A 174 3.70 4.73 -15.72
CA LEU A 174 2.36 5.30 -15.77
C LEU A 174 2.41 6.71 -15.19
N LYS A 175 1.46 7.54 -15.58
CA LYS A 175 1.31 8.86 -14.97
C LYS A 175 1.07 8.74 -13.48
N PRO A 176 1.66 9.59 -12.64
CA PRO A 176 1.48 9.51 -11.19
C PRO A 176 0.02 9.50 -10.75
N GLU A 177 -0.84 10.26 -11.41
CA GLU A 177 -2.29 10.30 -11.15
C GLU A 177 -3.06 9.03 -11.58
N GLU A 178 -2.42 8.13 -12.33
CA GLU A 178 -2.95 6.79 -12.66
C GLU A 178 -2.53 5.74 -11.63
N VAL A 179 -1.46 6.01 -10.87
CA VAL A 179 -0.85 5.07 -9.91
C VAL A 179 -1.22 5.41 -8.47
N MET A 180 -1.25 6.70 -8.13
CA MET A 180 -1.38 7.17 -6.75
C MET A 180 -2.67 7.96 -6.52
N PHE A 181 -3.35 7.62 -5.42
CA PHE A 181 -4.39 8.47 -4.84
C PHE A 181 -3.78 9.54 -3.95
N ILE A 182 -4.52 10.61 -3.68
CA ILE A 182 -4.23 11.54 -2.59
C ILE A 182 -5.03 11.12 -1.35
N ASP A 183 -4.30 10.81 -0.28
CA ASP A 183 -4.87 10.61 1.05
C ASP A 183 -4.89 11.96 1.78
N LYS A 184 -6.01 12.67 1.75
CA LYS A 184 -6.15 14.00 2.36
C LYS A 184 -6.05 13.99 3.91
N GLU A 185 -6.14 12.82 4.54
CA GLU A 185 -5.89 12.69 5.98
C GLU A 185 -4.39 12.65 6.29
N PHE A 186 -3.57 12.25 5.31
CA PHE A 186 -2.12 12.15 5.44
C PHE A 186 -1.38 13.28 4.71
N THR A 187 -1.85 13.65 3.50
CA THR A 187 -1.15 14.56 2.60
C THR A 187 -1.82 15.93 2.53
N ASN A 188 -1.09 16.96 2.92
CA ASN A 188 -1.45 18.35 2.70
C ASN A 188 -1.00 18.78 1.29
N ILE A 189 -1.95 19.17 0.44
CA ILE A 189 -1.69 19.55 -0.95
C ILE A 189 -1.35 21.01 -1.02
N LEU A 190 -0.10 21.34 -1.39
CA LEU A 190 0.38 22.70 -1.58
C LEU A 190 0.31 23.13 -3.06
N SER A 191 0.71 22.24 -3.97
CA SER A 191 0.64 22.45 -5.41
C SER A 191 0.66 21.12 -6.14
N THR A 192 -0.20 20.94 -7.13
CA THR A 192 -0.21 19.80 -8.05
C THR A 192 0.38 20.10 -9.42
N ASN A 193 0.69 21.38 -9.69
CA ASN A 193 1.32 21.85 -10.94
C ASN A 193 0.63 21.23 -12.19
N ASP A 194 -0.62 21.56 -12.44
CA ASP A 194 -1.45 21.07 -13.56
C ASP A 194 -1.89 19.59 -13.52
N LEU A 195 -1.43 18.77 -12.59
CA LEU A 195 -1.86 17.39 -12.48
C LEU A 195 -3.12 17.24 -11.61
N THR A 196 -3.98 16.31 -11.98
CA THR A 196 -5.23 16.05 -11.27
C THR A 196 -5.25 14.63 -10.71
N PHE A 197 -5.13 14.54 -9.40
CA PHE A 197 -5.17 13.26 -8.67
C PHE A 197 -6.58 12.94 -8.17
N LYS A 198 -6.91 11.66 -8.16
CA LYS A 198 -8.10 11.17 -7.46
C LYS A 198 -7.84 11.11 -5.95
N ASP A 199 -8.86 11.47 -5.17
CA ASP A 199 -8.82 11.23 -3.74
C ASP A 199 -8.76 9.73 -3.46
N LYS A 200 -8.03 9.36 -2.40
CA LYS A 200 -8.06 8.01 -1.86
C LYS A 200 -9.51 7.63 -1.59
N PRO A 201 -10.00 6.51 -2.12
CA PRO A 201 -11.32 6.04 -1.79
C PRO A 201 -11.42 6.02 -0.27
N LYS A 202 -12.44 6.70 0.28
CA LYS A 202 -12.76 6.48 1.69
C LYS A 202 -12.87 4.97 1.82
N GLU A 203 -11.99 4.38 2.62
CA GLU A 203 -12.32 3.09 3.16
C GLU A 203 -13.73 3.31 3.67
N GLU A 204 -14.75 2.72 2.99
CA GLU A 204 -15.97 2.54 3.74
C GLU A 204 -15.45 1.89 5.01
N ARG A 205 -15.51 2.63 6.09
CA ARG A 205 -15.62 2.02 7.39
C ARG A 205 -16.93 1.24 7.30
N THR A 206 -16.88 0.14 6.62
CA THR A 206 -17.59 -1.01 7.11
C THR A 206 -17.09 -1.01 8.53
N THR A 207 -17.90 -0.59 9.46
CA THR A 207 -17.65 -0.82 10.87
C THR A 207 -17.24 -2.27 10.86
N SER A 208 -15.91 -2.48 10.88
CA SER A 208 -15.36 -3.81 10.57
C SER A 208 -16.13 -4.68 11.53
N PHE A 209 -16.79 -5.69 11.04
CA PHE A 209 -17.53 -6.61 11.91
C PHE A 209 -16.68 -6.96 13.14
N LEU A 210 -15.36 -6.87 12.98
CA LEU A 210 -14.34 -7.12 14.01
C LEU A 210 -13.99 -5.88 14.86
N GLY A 211 -14.61 -4.71 14.61
CA GLY A 211 -14.28 -3.45 15.32
C GLY A 211 -12.92 -2.86 14.90
N SER A 212 -12.55 -1.73 15.52
CA SER A 212 -11.32 -0.99 15.21
C SER A 212 -10.02 -1.77 15.45
N LYS A 213 -10.02 -2.75 16.35
CA LYS A 213 -8.86 -3.62 16.64
C LYS A 213 -8.71 -4.79 15.66
N GLY A 214 -9.66 -4.98 14.72
CA GLY A 214 -9.59 -6.01 13.69
C GLY A 214 -9.83 -7.45 14.15
N TYR A 215 -10.32 -7.66 15.37
CA TYR A 215 -10.69 -8.98 15.91
C TYR A 215 -11.67 -8.87 17.06
N LEU A 216 -12.46 -9.94 17.29
CA LEU A 216 -13.28 -10.12 18.48
C LEU A 216 -12.64 -11.14 19.41
N THR A 217 -12.61 -10.83 20.70
CA THR A 217 -12.00 -11.66 21.74
C THR A 217 -12.75 -11.59 23.06
N LEU A 218 -12.29 -12.39 24.03
CA LEU A 218 -12.82 -12.38 25.38
C LEU A 218 -12.87 -10.95 25.95
N GLY A 219 -14.04 -10.54 26.46
CA GLY A 219 -14.29 -9.22 27.02
C GLY A 219 -14.98 -8.24 26.06
N ASP A 220 -15.03 -8.52 24.76
CA ASP A 220 -15.74 -7.70 23.81
C ASP A 220 -17.26 -7.81 23.97
N SER A 221 -17.96 -6.76 23.54
CA SER A 221 -19.42 -6.73 23.59
C SER A 221 -20.00 -5.97 22.41
N GLY A 222 -21.28 -6.20 22.13
CA GLY A 222 -22.04 -5.53 21.08
C GLY A 222 -22.78 -6.47 20.15
N ASP A 223 -23.45 -5.89 19.15
CA ASP A 223 -24.33 -6.63 18.22
C ASP A 223 -23.57 -7.66 17.40
N ASN A 224 -22.33 -7.38 17.03
CA ASN A 224 -21.51 -8.31 16.25
C ASN A 224 -21.18 -9.58 17.05
N VAL A 225 -20.95 -9.44 18.36
CA VAL A 225 -20.79 -10.59 19.25
C VAL A 225 -22.08 -11.41 19.32
N ASN A 226 -23.23 -10.74 19.42
CA ASN A 226 -24.52 -11.39 19.44
C ASN A 226 -24.82 -12.15 18.13
N LYS A 227 -24.54 -11.54 16.98
CA LYS A 227 -24.67 -12.21 15.65
C LYS A 227 -23.84 -13.50 15.57
N ILE A 228 -22.58 -13.46 16.02
CA ILE A 228 -21.73 -14.66 16.10
C ILE A 228 -22.33 -15.70 17.04
N ALA A 229 -22.77 -15.31 18.21
CA ALA A 229 -23.33 -16.25 19.19
C ALA A 229 -24.58 -16.97 18.65
N LEU A 230 -25.47 -16.22 18.00
CA LEU A 230 -26.66 -16.77 17.36
C LEU A 230 -26.31 -17.70 16.20
N PHE A 231 -25.38 -17.30 15.34
CA PHE A 231 -24.92 -18.12 14.25
C PHE A 231 -24.30 -19.44 14.74
N MET A 232 -23.38 -19.36 15.70
CA MET A 232 -22.75 -20.53 16.29
C MET A 232 -23.79 -21.46 16.93
N LYS A 233 -24.76 -20.92 17.64
CA LYS A 233 -25.82 -21.72 18.26
C LYS A 233 -26.72 -22.39 17.24
N LYS A 234 -27.04 -21.71 16.14
CA LYS A 234 -27.89 -22.24 15.07
C LYS A 234 -27.17 -23.36 14.28
N ASN A 235 -25.91 -23.13 13.87
CA ASN A 235 -25.22 -23.99 12.93
C ASN A 235 -24.31 -25.03 13.60
N PHE A 236 -23.90 -24.79 14.84
CA PHE A 236 -22.98 -25.64 15.60
C PHE A 236 -23.50 -25.92 17.02
N PRO A 237 -24.77 -26.39 17.17
CA PRO A 237 -25.38 -26.58 18.50
C PRO A 237 -24.66 -27.62 19.37
N ALA A 238 -23.96 -28.59 18.74
CA ALA A 238 -23.30 -29.69 19.44
C ALA A 238 -22.18 -29.21 20.40
N TYR A 239 -21.52 -28.10 20.08
CA TYR A 239 -20.46 -27.55 20.93
C TYR A 239 -20.68 -26.07 21.30
N THR A 240 -21.87 -25.53 21.04
CA THR A 240 -22.23 -24.16 21.45
C THR A 240 -23.23 -24.18 22.58
N SER A 241 -22.76 -23.83 23.77
CA SER A 241 -23.58 -23.72 24.99
C SER A 241 -24.70 -22.67 24.82
N LYS A 242 -25.87 -22.89 25.39
CA LYS A 242 -26.91 -21.84 25.54
C LYS A 242 -26.38 -20.61 26.29
N LYS A 243 -25.41 -20.79 27.19
CA LYS A 243 -24.74 -19.70 27.93
C LYS A 243 -23.82 -18.84 27.05
N ALA A 244 -23.56 -19.25 25.79
CA ALA A 244 -22.81 -18.46 24.81
C ALA A 244 -23.68 -17.40 24.11
N LEU A 245 -25.01 -17.40 24.30
CA LEU A 245 -25.89 -16.41 23.70
C LEU A 245 -25.77 -15.05 24.39
N GLY A 246 -26.00 -14.01 23.60
CA GLY A 246 -25.97 -12.62 24.05
C GLY A 246 -24.83 -11.81 23.42
N SER A 247 -24.75 -10.56 23.80
CA SER A 247 -23.85 -9.57 23.20
C SER A 247 -22.48 -9.46 23.88
N TYR A 248 -22.14 -10.36 24.81
CA TYR A 248 -20.84 -10.37 25.51
C TYR A 248 -19.99 -11.57 25.09
N TYR A 249 -18.79 -11.31 24.61
CA TYR A 249 -17.83 -12.35 24.23
C TYR A 249 -17.21 -12.98 25.48
N GLY A 250 -17.99 -13.82 26.13
CA GLY A 250 -17.59 -14.52 27.34
C GLY A 250 -16.86 -15.83 27.06
N LYS A 251 -16.50 -16.54 28.13
CA LYS A 251 -15.78 -17.83 28.08
C LYS A 251 -16.51 -18.91 27.23
N TYR A 252 -17.83 -18.84 27.16
CA TYR A 252 -18.62 -19.83 26.42
C TYR A 252 -18.59 -19.59 24.91
N ILE A 253 -18.62 -18.32 24.45
CA ILE A 253 -18.40 -17.99 23.04
C ILE A 253 -16.97 -18.36 22.65
N LYS A 254 -15.99 -17.97 23.48
CA LYS A 254 -14.58 -18.31 23.25
C LYS A 254 -14.39 -19.81 23.07
N ALA A 255 -14.96 -20.63 23.95
CA ALA A 255 -14.87 -22.09 23.85
C ALA A 255 -15.50 -22.63 22.54
N SER A 256 -16.65 -22.09 22.14
CA SER A 256 -17.31 -22.46 20.89
C SER A 256 -16.47 -22.12 19.66
N ILE A 257 -15.86 -20.94 19.65
CA ILE A 257 -14.97 -20.51 18.56
C ILE A 257 -13.69 -21.35 18.53
N THR A 258 -13.09 -21.62 19.67
CA THR A 258 -11.91 -22.50 19.77
C THR A 258 -12.20 -23.87 19.17
N GLU A 259 -13.36 -24.46 19.47
CA GLU A 259 -13.75 -25.77 18.92
C GLU A 259 -14.05 -25.69 17.41
N PHE A 260 -14.68 -24.61 16.95
CA PHE A 260 -14.87 -24.36 15.51
C PHE A 260 -13.53 -24.28 14.78
N GLN A 261 -12.58 -23.50 15.30
CA GLN A 261 -11.24 -23.36 14.75
C GLN A 261 -10.53 -24.71 14.65
N LYS A 262 -10.55 -25.49 15.72
CA LYS A 262 -10.00 -26.87 15.74
C LYS A 262 -10.56 -27.73 14.60
N ARG A 263 -11.89 -27.78 14.48
CA ARG A 263 -12.57 -28.62 13.50
C ARG A 263 -12.38 -28.16 12.06
N THR A 264 -12.05 -26.89 11.87
CA THR A 264 -11.83 -26.30 10.55
C THR A 264 -10.35 -26.11 10.19
N GLY A 265 -9.43 -26.63 11.03
CA GLY A 265 -7.98 -26.60 10.77
C GLY A 265 -7.34 -25.23 10.96
N LEU A 266 -7.98 -24.35 11.73
CA LEU A 266 -7.42 -23.03 12.08
C LEU A 266 -6.65 -23.08 13.40
N LEU A 267 -5.83 -22.05 13.65
CA LEU A 267 -5.24 -21.82 14.96
C LEU A 267 -6.36 -21.65 16.00
N ALA A 268 -6.42 -22.53 16.98
CA ALA A 268 -7.49 -22.61 17.97
C ALA A 268 -7.26 -21.68 19.18
N ASP A 269 -7.14 -20.37 18.94
CA ASP A 269 -6.90 -19.35 19.96
C ASP A 269 -8.19 -18.78 20.59
N GLY A 270 -9.33 -19.10 19.99
CA GLY A 270 -10.65 -18.65 20.41
C GLY A 270 -10.89 -17.16 20.14
N ASN A 271 -10.15 -16.54 19.24
CA ASN A 271 -10.38 -15.18 18.78
C ASN A 271 -10.96 -15.20 17.35
N ILE A 272 -11.81 -14.24 17.02
CA ILE A 272 -12.34 -14.10 15.67
C ILE A 272 -11.57 -12.98 14.98
N GLY A 273 -10.46 -13.32 14.38
CA GLY A 273 -9.74 -12.47 13.43
C GLY A 273 -10.27 -12.63 12.00
N PRO A 274 -9.67 -11.94 11.02
CA PRO A 274 -10.08 -12.00 9.61
C PRO A 274 -10.16 -13.44 9.05
N ILE A 275 -9.22 -14.30 9.42
CA ILE A 275 -9.16 -15.69 8.95
C ILE A 275 -10.35 -16.51 9.51
N THR A 276 -10.62 -16.36 10.82
CA THR A 276 -11.74 -17.05 11.46
C THR A 276 -13.07 -16.54 10.93
N LEU A 277 -13.20 -15.22 10.71
CA LEU A 277 -14.40 -14.61 10.15
C LEU A 277 -14.64 -15.09 8.72
N ALA A 278 -13.60 -15.14 7.88
CA ALA A 278 -13.68 -15.68 6.52
C ALA A 278 -14.17 -17.14 6.54
N LYS A 279 -13.63 -17.96 7.45
CA LYS A 279 -14.06 -19.35 7.62
C LYS A 279 -15.51 -19.47 8.08
N LEU A 280 -15.98 -18.64 9.01
CA LEU A 280 -17.40 -18.59 9.40
C LEU A 280 -18.30 -18.23 8.22
N LYS A 281 -17.87 -17.34 7.32
CA LYS A 281 -18.59 -16.97 6.09
C LYS A 281 -18.69 -18.14 5.10
N GLU A 282 -17.65 -18.97 4.97
CA GLU A 282 -17.72 -20.20 4.17
C GLU A 282 -18.83 -21.13 4.67
N TYR A 283 -19.14 -21.11 5.96
CA TYR A 283 -20.24 -21.86 6.58
C TYR A 283 -21.58 -21.11 6.61
N GLY A 284 -21.67 -19.96 5.91
CA GLY A 284 -22.91 -19.22 5.71
C GLY A 284 -23.15 -18.07 6.70
N PHE A 285 -22.13 -17.66 7.48
CA PHE A 285 -22.26 -16.46 8.32
C PHE A 285 -22.38 -15.21 7.44
N GLN A 286 -23.32 -14.34 7.78
CA GLN A 286 -23.52 -13.02 7.16
C GLN A 286 -23.35 -11.93 8.22
N GLU A 287 -22.58 -10.89 7.91
CA GLU A 287 -22.34 -9.75 8.79
C GLU A 287 -23.59 -8.89 9.03
#